data_daa464b4e30de0ef08ac525512ae84d6
#
_entry.id   daa464b4e30de0ef08ac525512ae84d6
#
_cell.length_a   1.000
_cell.length_b   1.000
_cell.length_c   1.000
_cell.angle_alpha   90.00
_cell.angle_beta   90.00
_cell.angle_gamma   90.00
#
_symmetry.space_group_name_H-M   'P 1'
#
loop_
_entity.id
_entity.type
_entity.pdbx_description
1 polymer ?
#
loop_
_entity_poly.entity_id
_entity_poly.type
_entity_poly.pdbx_seq_one_letter_code
_entity_poly.pdbx_strand_id
1 'polypeptide(L)'
;MAINSTNLENDKFGYACYTIVAPAPDALAAPLLDIEHAAGQERAKIPGHVTVKGTFYDIESLDGLLSAIRSVAGQHQPIELGTSGMDIWESEHSVILGFKVNPEIQALHDDLMSNIGPLGNSAYPDDPYRSHMSIVNEVQPEGVATARSMINDLDLGESLRFETIDLMARDGVAWGGTWKRLERFELGIA
;
A
#
# COMPACT_ATOMS: atom_id res chain seq x y z
N MET A 1 -4.73 -19.25 -8.88
CA MET A 1 -6.15 -19.17 -8.46
C MET A 1 -6.25 -17.94 -7.60
N ALA A 2 -6.79 -16.83 -8.10
CA ALA A 2 -6.98 -15.63 -7.28
C ALA A 2 -7.93 -16.00 -6.13
N ILE A 3 -7.49 -15.85 -4.90
CA ILE A 3 -8.33 -16.07 -3.73
C ILE A 3 -9.38 -14.97 -3.77
N ASN A 4 -10.64 -15.41 -3.78
CA ASN A 4 -11.76 -14.49 -3.71
C ASN A 4 -11.71 -13.84 -2.33
N SER A 5 -11.04 -12.68 -2.24
CA SER A 5 -10.81 -11.94 -1.00
C SER A 5 -12.11 -11.45 -0.33
N THR A 6 -13.25 -11.76 -0.94
CA THR A 6 -14.58 -11.36 -0.46
C THR A 6 -15.05 -12.15 0.77
N ASN A 7 -14.37 -13.24 1.15
CA ASN A 7 -14.83 -14.13 2.22
C ASN A 7 -13.78 -14.40 3.31
N LEU A 8 -12.81 -13.52 3.49
CA LEU A 8 -11.87 -13.68 4.60
C LEU A 8 -12.59 -13.38 5.92
N GLU A 9 -12.67 -14.40 6.77
CA GLU A 9 -13.09 -14.22 8.17
C GLU A 9 -11.94 -13.58 8.96
N ASN A 10 -12.27 -12.92 10.06
CA ASN A 10 -11.25 -12.41 10.95
C ASN A 10 -10.46 -13.57 11.58
N ASP A 11 -9.15 -13.42 11.62
CA ASP A 11 -8.26 -14.34 12.30
C ASP A 11 -8.38 -14.23 13.83
N LYS A 12 -7.55 -14.99 14.55
CA LYS A 12 -7.52 -14.99 16.03
C LYS A 12 -7.10 -13.65 16.66
N PHE A 13 -6.57 -12.70 15.86
CA PHE A 13 -6.21 -11.36 16.27
C PHE A 13 -7.29 -10.33 15.95
N GLY A 14 -8.39 -10.76 15.31
CA GLY A 14 -9.54 -9.92 14.98
C GLY A 14 -9.44 -9.20 13.63
N TYR A 15 -8.53 -9.63 12.75
CA TYR A 15 -8.32 -9.01 11.44
C TYR A 15 -8.53 -10.00 10.30
N ALA A 16 -9.16 -9.53 9.22
CA ALA A 16 -9.40 -10.35 8.04
C ALA A 16 -8.15 -10.46 7.15
N CYS A 17 -7.32 -9.43 7.12
CA CYS A 17 -6.07 -9.45 6.36
C CYS A 17 -5.14 -8.32 6.77
N TYR A 18 -3.90 -8.41 6.28
CA TYR A 18 -2.81 -7.46 6.52
C TYR A 18 -2.18 -7.04 5.20
N THR A 19 -1.51 -5.89 5.20
CA THR A 19 -0.66 -5.43 4.12
C THR A 19 0.45 -4.54 4.69
N ILE A 20 1.58 -4.45 3.99
CA ILE A 20 2.67 -3.56 4.37
C ILE A 20 2.80 -2.49 3.30
N VAL A 21 2.77 -1.25 3.73
CA VAL A 21 2.76 -0.09 2.85
C VAL A 21 3.85 0.91 3.25
N ALA A 22 4.42 1.60 2.27
CA ALA A 22 5.19 2.82 2.49
C ALA A 22 4.22 4.01 2.32
N PRO A 23 3.88 4.74 3.40
CA PRO A 23 2.93 5.85 3.34
C PRO A 23 3.51 7.00 2.51
N ALA A 24 2.64 7.73 1.83
CA ALA A 24 3.05 8.96 1.14
C ALA A 24 3.72 9.93 2.12
N PRO A 25 4.70 10.71 1.66
CA PRO A 25 5.29 11.77 2.48
C PRO A 25 4.23 12.71 3.05
N ASP A 26 4.42 13.17 4.28
CA ASP A 26 3.44 14.00 5.01
C ASP A 26 2.97 15.23 4.21
N ALA A 27 3.87 15.83 3.42
CA ALA A 27 3.53 16.97 2.55
C ALA A 27 2.45 16.65 1.50
N LEU A 28 2.29 15.38 1.13
CA LEU A 28 1.30 14.93 0.16
C LEU A 28 0.02 14.38 0.82
N ALA A 29 0.02 14.09 2.10
CA ALA A 29 -1.11 13.44 2.76
C ALA A 29 -2.42 14.23 2.64
N ALA A 30 -2.40 15.53 2.93
CA ALA A 30 -3.58 16.38 2.82
C ALA A 30 -4.01 16.61 1.35
N PRO A 31 -3.12 17.00 0.41
CA PRO A 31 -3.47 17.10 -1.00
C PRO A 31 -4.08 15.83 -1.61
N LEU A 32 -3.54 14.66 -1.28
CA LEU A 32 -4.08 13.39 -1.78
C LEU A 32 -5.48 13.11 -1.22
N LEU A 33 -5.70 13.40 0.06
CA LEU A 33 -7.03 13.26 0.68
C LEU A 33 -8.05 14.19 0.04
N ASP A 34 -7.67 15.44 -0.28
CA ASP A 34 -8.53 16.40 -0.98
C ASP A 34 -8.92 15.88 -2.37
N ILE A 35 -7.99 15.27 -3.10
CA ILE A 35 -8.25 14.64 -4.39
C ILE A 35 -9.21 13.46 -4.23
N GLU A 36 -9.02 12.59 -3.24
CA GLU A 36 -9.91 11.47 -2.95
C GLU A 36 -11.35 11.94 -2.71
N HIS A 37 -11.53 12.95 -1.86
CA HIS A 37 -12.84 13.51 -1.56
C HIS A 37 -13.50 14.15 -2.80
N ALA A 38 -12.74 14.96 -3.56
CA ALA A 38 -13.24 15.62 -4.75
C ALA A 38 -13.63 14.63 -5.86
N ALA A 39 -12.93 13.50 -5.95
CA ALA A 39 -13.22 12.42 -6.88
C ALA A 39 -14.38 11.52 -6.44
N GLY A 40 -14.95 11.73 -5.25
CA GLY A 40 -16.04 10.90 -4.73
C GLY A 40 -15.60 9.51 -4.25
N GLN A 41 -14.38 9.40 -3.70
CA GLN A 41 -13.90 8.15 -3.11
C GLN A 41 -14.72 7.82 -1.87
N GLU A 42 -15.71 6.92 -2.01
CA GLU A 42 -16.63 6.55 -0.93
C GLU A 42 -16.08 5.46 -0.02
N ARG A 43 -15.19 4.63 -0.57
CA ARG A 43 -14.64 3.48 0.15
C ARG A 43 -13.50 3.89 1.06
N ALA A 44 -13.55 3.46 2.31
CA ALA A 44 -12.41 3.57 3.20
C ALA A 44 -11.22 2.79 2.62
N LYS A 45 -10.14 3.49 2.35
CA LYS A 45 -8.88 2.90 1.89
C LYS A 45 -7.74 3.35 2.80
N ILE A 46 -6.60 2.72 2.64
CA ILE A 46 -5.37 3.23 3.23
C ILE A 46 -5.05 4.55 2.51
N PRO A 47 -4.77 5.67 3.22
CA PRO A 47 -4.33 6.92 2.59
C PRO A 47 -3.18 6.70 1.62
N GLY A 48 -2.92 7.63 0.72
CA GLY A 48 -1.91 7.52 -0.33
C GLY A 48 -0.65 6.78 0.11
N HIS A 49 -0.31 5.70 -0.57
CA HIS A 49 0.78 4.79 -0.19
C HIS A 49 1.29 3.97 -1.37
N VAL A 50 2.51 3.47 -1.24
CA VAL A 50 3.04 2.39 -2.09
C VAL A 50 2.88 1.07 -1.33
N THR A 51 2.17 0.10 -1.91
CA THR A 51 2.11 -1.24 -1.34
C THR A 51 3.45 -1.93 -1.53
N VAL A 52 4.14 -2.26 -0.44
CA VAL A 52 5.44 -2.97 -0.49
C VAL A 52 5.23 -4.47 -0.42
N LYS A 53 4.34 -4.94 0.46
CA LYS A 53 3.87 -6.32 0.45
C LYS A 53 2.35 -6.34 0.37
N GLY A 54 1.84 -6.95 -0.69
CA GLY A 54 0.40 -7.10 -0.92
C GLY A 54 -0.30 -7.91 0.15
N THR A 55 -1.61 -7.98 0.06
CA THR A 55 -2.48 -8.59 1.06
C THR A 55 -2.06 -10.01 1.42
N PHE A 56 -1.97 -10.28 2.72
CA PHE A 56 -1.77 -11.60 3.32
C PHE A 56 -2.69 -11.80 4.54
N TYR A 57 -2.86 -13.05 4.97
CA TYR A 57 -3.84 -13.44 5.99
C TYR A 57 -3.38 -14.69 6.74
N ASP A 58 -4.14 -15.14 7.74
CA ASP A 58 -3.87 -16.34 8.55
C ASP A 58 -2.49 -16.33 9.20
N ILE A 59 -2.12 -15.21 9.84
CA ILE A 59 -0.83 -15.11 10.50
C ILE A 59 -0.78 -15.98 11.77
N GLU A 60 0.37 -16.63 11.98
CA GLU A 60 0.56 -17.51 13.14
C GLU A 60 0.81 -16.75 14.44
N SER A 61 1.55 -15.63 14.38
CA SER A 61 1.96 -14.84 15.52
C SER A 61 2.08 -13.37 15.14
N LEU A 62 1.35 -12.49 15.82
CA LEU A 62 1.46 -11.05 15.62
C LEU A 62 2.84 -10.54 16.07
N ASP A 63 3.33 -10.97 17.21
CA ASP A 63 4.66 -10.57 17.71
C ASP A 63 5.78 -11.07 16.78
N GLY A 64 5.64 -12.29 16.25
CA GLY A 64 6.56 -12.83 15.24
C GLY A 64 6.57 -11.99 13.96
N LEU A 65 5.37 -11.60 13.47
CA LEU A 65 5.21 -10.73 12.32
C LEU A 65 5.86 -9.36 12.56
N LEU A 66 5.57 -8.71 13.68
CA LEU A 66 6.15 -7.40 14.03
C LEU A 66 7.68 -7.48 14.12
N SER A 67 8.22 -8.54 14.72
CA SER A 67 9.66 -8.76 14.81
C SER A 67 10.31 -8.95 13.44
N ALA A 68 9.68 -9.73 12.56
CA ALA A 68 10.17 -9.96 11.21
C ALA A 68 10.19 -8.66 10.38
N ILE A 69 9.10 -7.88 10.43
CA ILE A 69 9.04 -6.59 9.73
C ILE A 69 10.10 -5.62 10.25
N ARG A 70 10.27 -5.52 11.58
CA ARG A 70 11.29 -4.65 12.19
C ARG A 70 12.70 -5.04 11.75
N SER A 71 12.98 -6.33 11.71
CA SER A 71 14.28 -6.85 11.25
C SER A 71 14.55 -6.48 9.79
N VAL A 72 13.56 -6.62 8.91
CA VAL A 72 13.70 -6.23 7.49
C VAL A 72 13.85 -4.72 7.38
N ALA A 73 12.96 -3.93 7.99
CA ALA A 73 13.00 -2.47 7.91
C ALA A 73 14.35 -1.89 8.36
N GLY A 74 14.95 -2.45 9.41
CA GLY A 74 16.25 -2.03 9.90
C GLY A 74 17.43 -2.27 8.94
N GLN A 75 17.28 -3.14 7.95
CA GLN A 75 18.30 -3.44 6.95
C GLN A 75 18.21 -2.54 5.70
N HIS A 76 17.10 -1.82 5.51
CA HIS A 76 16.85 -0.97 4.34
C HIS A 76 16.94 0.50 4.72
N GLN A 77 17.69 1.29 3.96
CA GLN A 77 17.72 2.76 4.13
C GLN A 77 16.43 3.38 3.58
N PRO A 78 16.08 4.63 3.98
CA PRO A 78 15.02 5.39 3.34
C PRO A 78 15.15 5.38 1.82
N ILE A 79 14.03 5.15 1.12
CA ILE A 79 13.99 4.89 -0.32
C ILE A 79 13.49 6.12 -1.07
N GLU A 80 14.16 6.48 -2.15
CA GLU A 80 13.76 7.57 -3.02
C GLU A 80 13.24 7.03 -4.35
N LEU A 81 11.93 7.20 -4.61
CA LEU A 81 11.29 6.71 -5.81
C LEU A 81 11.09 7.84 -6.83
N GLY A 82 11.78 7.77 -7.94
CA GLY A 82 11.54 8.66 -9.08
C GLY A 82 10.16 8.41 -9.69
N THR A 83 9.39 9.48 -9.94
CA THR A 83 8.07 9.37 -10.56
C THR A 83 8.20 9.03 -12.05
N SER A 84 7.31 8.17 -12.56
CA SER A 84 7.22 7.84 -14.00
C SER A 84 5.99 8.45 -14.67
N GLY A 85 5.19 9.20 -13.91
CA GLY A 85 3.97 9.84 -14.37
C GLY A 85 2.71 9.13 -13.89
N MET A 86 1.57 9.69 -14.29
CA MET A 86 0.27 9.12 -14.02
C MET A 86 -0.11 8.06 -15.05
N ASP A 87 -0.80 7.04 -14.57
CA ASP A 87 -1.49 6.08 -15.40
C ASP A 87 -2.94 5.93 -14.96
N ILE A 88 -3.80 5.48 -15.86
CA ILE A 88 -5.21 5.23 -15.59
C ILE A 88 -5.47 3.75 -15.86
N TRP A 89 -5.87 3.05 -14.81
CA TRP A 89 -6.38 1.70 -14.96
C TRP A 89 -7.88 1.78 -15.28
N GLU A 90 -8.17 1.94 -16.56
CA GLU A 90 -9.55 2.16 -17.03
C GLU A 90 -10.51 1.04 -16.64
N SER A 91 -10.06 -0.21 -16.64
CA SER A 91 -10.87 -1.36 -16.21
C SER A 91 -11.28 -1.30 -14.74
N GLU A 92 -10.54 -0.57 -13.92
CA GLU A 92 -10.76 -0.43 -12.48
C GLU A 92 -11.24 0.97 -12.10
N HIS A 93 -11.38 1.88 -13.05
CA HIS A 93 -11.70 3.28 -12.79
C HIS A 93 -10.79 3.89 -11.71
N SER A 94 -9.50 3.64 -11.84
CA SER A 94 -8.49 4.03 -10.87
C SER A 94 -7.44 4.94 -11.50
N VAL A 95 -6.97 5.92 -10.73
CA VAL A 95 -5.84 6.78 -11.10
C VAL A 95 -4.67 6.41 -10.23
N ILE A 96 -3.54 6.10 -10.84
CA ILE A 96 -2.31 5.73 -10.14
C ILE A 96 -1.17 6.67 -10.50
N LEU A 97 -0.27 6.89 -9.55
CA LEU A 97 1.05 7.43 -9.78
C LEU A 97 2.03 6.27 -9.89
N GLY A 98 2.64 6.12 -11.07
CA GLY A 98 3.67 5.13 -11.30
C GLY A 98 5.05 5.62 -10.86
N PHE A 99 5.93 4.68 -10.52
CA PHE A 99 7.32 4.95 -10.21
C PHE A 99 8.25 4.24 -11.19
N LYS A 100 9.41 4.84 -11.41
CA LYS A 100 10.49 4.21 -12.18
C LYS A 100 10.96 2.95 -11.46
N VAL A 101 11.45 1.98 -12.22
CA VAL A 101 12.07 0.78 -11.64
C VAL A 101 13.15 1.21 -10.66
N ASN A 102 13.05 0.72 -9.43
CA ASN A 102 13.97 1.04 -8.36
C ASN A 102 14.40 -0.25 -7.64
N PRO A 103 15.70 -0.57 -7.62
CA PRO A 103 16.20 -1.82 -7.02
C PRO A 103 16.06 -1.85 -5.50
N GLU A 104 16.01 -0.69 -4.82
CA GLU A 104 15.92 -0.62 -3.36
C GLU A 104 14.53 -1.03 -2.88
N ILE A 105 13.45 -0.51 -3.51
CA ILE A 105 12.09 -0.93 -3.15
C ILE A 105 11.81 -2.37 -3.58
N GLN A 106 12.42 -2.83 -4.67
CA GLN A 106 12.33 -4.23 -5.08
C GLN A 106 12.98 -5.14 -4.04
N ALA A 107 14.18 -4.79 -3.55
CA ALA A 107 14.86 -5.55 -2.51
C ALA A 107 14.05 -5.58 -1.21
N LEU A 108 13.48 -4.45 -0.79
CA LEU A 108 12.59 -4.40 0.38
C LEU A 108 11.36 -5.31 0.20
N HIS A 109 10.73 -5.28 -0.98
CA HIS A 109 9.64 -6.19 -1.32
C HIS A 109 10.06 -7.66 -1.20
N ASP A 110 11.17 -8.04 -1.83
CA ASP A 110 11.66 -9.42 -1.87
C ASP A 110 12.03 -9.93 -0.47
N ASP A 111 12.64 -9.10 0.36
CA ASP A 111 12.98 -9.44 1.73
C ASP A 111 11.74 -9.59 2.61
N LEU A 112 10.72 -8.74 2.45
CA LEU A 112 9.43 -8.90 3.14
C LEU A 112 8.71 -10.17 2.67
N MET A 113 8.72 -10.46 1.37
CA MET A 113 8.13 -11.70 0.84
C MET A 113 8.82 -12.93 1.42
N SER A 114 10.14 -12.93 1.51
CA SER A 114 10.93 -14.06 2.01
C SER A 114 10.77 -14.29 3.52
N ASN A 115 10.69 -13.21 4.30
CA ASN A 115 10.65 -13.30 5.77
C ASN A 115 9.21 -13.48 6.31
N ILE A 116 8.20 -12.94 5.63
CA ILE A 116 6.80 -12.99 6.06
C ILE A 116 6.05 -14.14 5.39
N GLY A 117 6.48 -14.59 4.21
CA GLY A 117 5.83 -15.69 3.48
C GLY A 117 5.53 -16.93 4.33
N PRO A 118 6.45 -17.38 5.20
CA PRO A 118 6.20 -18.49 6.11
C PRO A 118 5.23 -18.18 7.26
N LEU A 119 4.96 -16.90 7.55
CA LEU A 119 4.13 -16.47 8.67
C LEU A 119 2.67 -16.27 8.32
N GLY A 120 2.32 -16.33 7.04
CA GLY A 120 0.94 -16.15 6.58
C GLY A 120 0.78 -16.41 5.09
N ASN A 121 -0.46 -16.60 4.65
CA ASN A 121 -0.78 -16.83 3.25
C ASN A 121 -0.79 -15.52 2.47
N SER A 122 -0.30 -15.53 1.24
CA SER A 122 -0.35 -14.36 0.35
C SER A 122 -1.49 -14.47 -0.64
N ALA A 123 -2.19 -13.36 -0.87
CA ALA A 123 -3.26 -13.29 -1.88
C ALA A 123 -2.68 -13.20 -3.31
N TYR A 124 -1.46 -12.69 -3.48
CA TYR A 124 -0.82 -12.44 -4.78
C TYR A 124 0.64 -12.93 -4.79
N PRO A 125 0.87 -14.25 -4.65
CA PRO A 125 2.23 -14.78 -4.47
C PRO A 125 3.12 -14.68 -5.71
N ASP A 126 2.55 -14.62 -6.90
CA ASP A 126 3.25 -14.78 -8.17
C ASP A 126 3.21 -13.54 -9.08
N ASP A 127 2.61 -12.44 -8.62
CA ASP A 127 2.52 -11.22 -9.41
C ASP A 127 3.87 -10.49 -9.47
N PRO A 128 4.32 -10.05 -10.65
CA PRO A 128 5.49 -9.18 -10.74
C PRO A 128 5.26 -7.88 -9.94
N TYR A 129 6.18 -7.57 -9.03
CA TYR A 129 6.07 -6.35 -8.25
C TYR A 129 6.25 -5.10 -9.14
N ARG A 130 5.32 -4.16 -9.01
CA ARG A 130 5.38 -2.84 -9.65
C ARG A 130 5.02 -1.78 -8.64
N SER A 131 5.99 -0.98 -8.25
CA SER A 131 5.74 0.13 -7.32
C SER A 131 4.81 1.17 -7.96
N HIS A 132 3.71 1.44 -7.30
CA HIS A 132 2.74 2.47 -7.68
C HIS A 132 2.01 2.97 -6.43
N MET A 133 1.43 4.16 -6.53
CA MET A 133 0.54 4.73 -5.52
C MET A 133 -0.83 4.95 -6.13
N SER A 134 -1.84 4.31 -5.57
CA SER A 134 -3.22 4.56 -5.99
C SER A 134 -3.70 5.89 -5.42
N ILE A 135 -4.04 6.82 -6.29
CA ILE A 135 -4.61 8.12 -5.90
C ILE A 135 -6.10 7.95 -5.61
N VAL A 136 -6.85 7.38 -6.56
CA VAL A 136 -8.24 6.98 -6.36
C VAL A 136 -8.48 5.60 -6.96
N ASN A 137 -9.40 4.85 -6.37
CA ASN A 137 -9.75 3.50 -6.82
C ASN A 137 -11.27 3.36 -6.95
N GLU A 138 -11.70 2.70 -8.02
CA GLU A 138 -13.09 2.32 -8.25
C GLU A 138 -14.08 3.51 -8.12
N VAL A 139 -13.67 4.69 -8.57
CA VAL A 139 -14.55 5.88 -8.59
C VAL A 139 -15.34 5.94 -9.88
N GLN A 140 -16.37 6.80 -9.93
CA GLN A 140 -17.11 7.05 -11.17
C GLN A 140 -16.22 7.73 -12.22
N PRO A 141 -16.53 7.64 -13.51
CA PRO A 141 -15.71 8.24 -14.58
C PRO A 141 -15.43 9.74 -14.38
N GLU A 142 -16.37 10.47 -13.82
CA GLU A 142 -16.24 11.89 -13.49
C GLU A 142 -15.20 12.10 -12.37
N GLY A 143 -15.15 11.18 -11.41
CA GLY A 143 -14.13 11.16 -10.35
C GLY A 143 -12.73 10.91 -10.89
N VAL A 144 -12.58 10.02 -11.88
CA VAL A 144 -11.31 9.80 -12.58
C VAL A 144 -10.82 11.08 -13.24
N ALA A 145 -11.72 11.79 -13.96
CA ALA A 145 -11.38 13.06 -14.61
C ALA A 145 -10.98 14.13 -13.60
N THR A 146 -11.70 14.23 -12.48
CA THR A 146 -11.43 15.16 -11.38
C THR A 146 -10.07 14.87 -10.75
N ALA A 147 -9.81 13.61 -10.36
CA ALA A 147 -8.54 13.21 -9.75
C ALA A 147 -7.37 13.51 -10.69
N ARG A 148 -7.51 13.18 -11.98
CA ARG A 148 -6.49 13.45 -12.99
C ARG A 148 -6.17 14.96 -13.13
N SER A 149 -7.19 15.80 -13.12
CA SER A 149 -6.99 17.25 -13.20
C SER A 149 -6.23 17.75 -11.98
N MET A 150 -6.68 17.39 -10.78
CA MET A 150 -6.09 17.86 -9.53
C MET A 150 -4.65 17.37 -9.32
N ILE A 151 -4.33 16.11 -9.68
CA ILE A 151 -2.98 15.58 -9.53
C ILE A 151 -2.00 16.25 -10.51
N ASN A 152 -2.45 16.67 -11.70
CA ASN A 152 -1.63 17.42 -12.64
C ASN A 152 -1.24 18.81 -12.12
N ASP A 153 -2.06 19.39 -11.25
CA ASP A 153 -1.82 20.69 -10.63
C ASP A 153 -0.95 20.55 -9.36
N LEU A 154 -0.70 19.30 -8.89
CA LEU A 154 0.12 19.03 -7.72
C LEU A 154 1.60 18.91 -8.08
N ASP A 155 2.44 19.67 -7.41
CA ASP A 155 3.90 19.54 -7.54
C ASP A 155 4.36 18.27 -6.78
N LEU A 156 4.55 17.19 -7.51
CA LEU A 156 5.05 15.92 -6.98
C LEU A 156 6.58 15.85 -6.92
N GLY A 157 7.28 16.85 -7.51
CA GLY A 157 8.71 16.77 -7.71
C GLY A 157 9.14 15.63 -8.66
N GLU A 158 10.44 15.43 -8.79
CA GLU A 158 11.00 14.36 -9.62
C GLU A 158 11.01 13.01 -8.90
N SER A 159 11.00 13.03 -7.58
CA SER A 159 11.01 11.82 -6.72
C SER A 159 10.27 12.05 -5.40
N LEU A 160 9.84 10.96 -4.80
CA LEU A 160 9.26 10.92 -3.46
C LEU A 160 10.13 10.07 -2.55
N ARG A 161 10.38 10.58 -1.33
CA ARG A 161 11.18 9.90 -0.31
C ARG A 161 10.29 9.20 0.69
N PHE A 162 10.54 7.92 0.90
CA PHE A 162 9.84 7.05 1.84
C PHE A 162 10.80 6.66 2.98
N GLU A 163 10.47 7.04 4.19
CA GLU A 163 11.32 6.85 5.37
C GLU A 163 10.80 5.73 6.29
N THR A 164 9.56 5.31 6.09
CA THR A 164 8.88 4.34 6.94
C THR A 164 8.09 3.34 6.14
N ILE A 165 7.82 2.19 6.76
CA ILE A 165 6.77 1.26 6.33
C ILE A 165 5.77 1.03 7.47
N ASP A 166 4.51 0.88 7.12
CA ASP A 166 3.42 0.66 8.07
C ASP A 166 2.83 -0.75 7.88
N LEU A 167 2.67 -1.50 8.98
CA LEU A 167 1.81 -2.67 8.98
C LEU A 167 0.37 -2.22 9.15
N MET A 168 -0.43 -2.48 8.14
CA MET A 168 -1.86 -2.22 8.13
C MET A 168 -2.63 -3.52 8.30
N ALA A 169 -3.70 -3.48 9.08
CA ALA A 169 -4.65 -4.59 9.22
C ALA A 169 -6.06 -4.10 8.92
N ARG A 170 -6.88 -4.96 8.33
CA ARG A 170 -8.28 -4.66 8.05
C ARG A 170 -9.18 -5.41 9.02
N ASP A 171 -9.98 -4.69 9.78
CA ASP A 171 -11.05 -5.26 10.57
C ASP A 171 -12.31 -5.45 9.71
N GLY A 172 -13.11 -6.46 10.06
CA GLY A 172 -14.35 -6.75 9.38
C GLY A 172 -14.20 -7.68 8.17
N VAL A 173 -15.30 -8.36 7.88
CA VAL A 173 -15.43 -9.30 6.76
C VAL A 173 -15.64 -8.56 5.45
N ALA A 174 -15.07 -9.09 4.40
CA ALA A 174 -15.20 -8.56 3.05
C ALA A 174 -14.63 -7.12 2.88
N TRP A 175 -14.96 -6.49 1.76
CA TRP A 175 -14.46 -5.18 1.37
C TRP A 175 -15.02 -4.00 2.20
N GLY A 176 -15.90 -4.26 3.19
CA GLY A 176 -16.52 -3.25 4.05
C GLY A 176 -15.76 -2.90 5.31
N GLY A 177 -14.62 -3.54 5.57
CA GLY A 177 -13.85 -3.30 6.79
C GLY A 177 -12.97 -2.04 6.73
N THR A 178 -12.53 -1.60 7.89
CA THR A 178 -11.68 -0.43 8.05
C THR A 178 -10.22 -0.84 8.20
N TRP A 179 -9.33 -0.16 7.46
CA TRP A 179 -7.90 -0.32 7.63
C TRP A 179 -7.41 0.44 8.86
N LYS A 180 -6.60 -0.24 9.69
CA LYS A 180 -5.93 0.33 10.86
C LYS A 180 -4.44 0.11 10.76
N ARG A 181 -3.65 1.12 11.07
CA ARG A 181 -2.22 0.96 11.26
C ARG A 181 -1.97 0.29 12.60
N LEU A 182 -1.32 -0.87 12.59
CA LEU A 182 -0.91 -1.59 13.80
C LEU A 182 0.42 -1.06 14.32
N GLU A 183 1.39 -0.88 13.43
CA GLU A 183 2.72 -0.37 13.79
C GLU A 183 3.38 0.34 12.61
N ARG A 184 4.28 1.27 12.91
CA ARG A 184 5.15 1.96 11.95
C ARG A 184 6.60 1.58 12.24
N PHE A 185 7.36 1.33 11.19
CA PHE A 185 8.77 0.95 11.25
C PHE A 185 9.58 1.96 10.44
N GLU A 186 10.60 2.53 11.09
CA GLU A 186 11.58 3.39 10.42
C GLU A 186 12.52 2.53 9.58
N LEU A 187 12.84 2.97 8.36
CA LEU A 187 13.85 2.33 7.54
C LEU A 187 15.24 2.74 8.02
N GLY A 188 16.18 1.78 8.09
CA GLY A 188 17.58 2.00 8.50
C GLY A 188 17.80 2.14 9.99
N ILE A 189 16.79 1.90 10.83
CA ILE A 189 16.90 1.91 12.29
C ILE A 189 16.65 0.48 12.80
N ALA A 190 17.70 -0.19 13.26
CA ALA A 190 17.64 -1.53 13.83
C ALA A 190 17.39 -1.52 15.34
#